data_e43c1e27964ac46d0c0abaecf43a6357
#
_entry.id   e43c1e27964ac46d0c0abaecf43a6357
#
_cell.length_a   1.000
_cell.length_b   1.000
_cell.length_c   1.000
_cell.angle_alpha   90.00
_cell.angle_beta   90.00
_cell.angle_gamma   90.00
#
_symmetry.space_group_name_H-M   'P 1'
#
loop_
_entity.id
_entity.type
_entity.pdbx_description
1 polymer ?
#
loop_
_entity_poly.entity_id
_entity_poly.type
_entity_poly.pdbx_seq_one_letter_code
_entity_poly.pdbx_strand_id
1 'polypeptide(L)'
;MTITPEALALSGHKFRKELLQMPVHAMQETIQHMTVRRGIRYAETVGELTGNIDLGPYSETRIDNDGMNIKGRTLYTFLGSVVKKFSPNSVVKSIYDSAVTKGENLKSVDIALRVLSYLTAKLGGNLQSHIWDAKRNDSGTTSADLFNGFDTITASEIGANTISTSIGNLYEFSEAITASNAVDMIKAFCEAASELLVDAGQQVKLFCSPGIYRAYLKDYQATVGAIPYNTEYKKTVVEGFENVSFVPLYNKSKSPYMHLTTQGNMLVGVNQEGEEEDITIEKHEAFVLQYIATMFFGVQFESINKERLLVGKLFNG
;
A
#
# COMPACT_ATOMS: atom_id res chain seq x y z
N MET A 1 -35.54 5.36 19.84
CA MET A 1 -35.09 6.44 18.93
C MET A 1 -34.89 5.82 17.57
N THR A 2 -35.63 6.23 16.55
CA THR A 2 -35.52 5.71 15.19
C THR A 2 -34.55 6.61 14.42
N ILE A 3 -33.49 6.04 13.89
CA ILE A 3 -32.62 6.81 12.96
C ILE A 3 -33.40 7.02 11.69
N THR A 4 -33.66 8.27 11.33
CA THR A 4 -34.34 8.60 10.06
C THR A 4 -33.34 8.65 8.92
N PRO A 5 -33.76 8.30 7.68
CA PRO A 5 -32.93 8.44 6.48
C PRO A 5 -32.39 9.86 6.31
N GLU A 6 -33.22 10.86 6.67
CA GLU A 6 -32.82 12.26 6.59
C GLU A 6 -31.70 12.63 7.56
N ALA A 7 -31.70 12.09 8.79
CA ALA A 7 -30.62 12.29 9.76
C ALA A 7 -29.30 11.67 9.29
N LEU A 8 -29.36 10.52 8.63
CA LEU A 8 -28.19 9.87 8.01
C LEU A 8 -27.67 10.64 6.80
N ALA A 9 -28.55 11.10 5.92
CA ALA A 9 -28.18 11.91 4.78
C ALA A 9 -27.55 13.25 5.20
N LEU A 10 -28.15 13.93 6.20
CA LEU A 10 -27.59 15.15 6.79
C LEU A 10 -26.21 14.91 7.42
N SER A 11 -26.01 13.79 8.11
CA SER A 11 -24.72 13.42 8.67
C SER A 11 -23.69 13.10 7.57
N GLY A 12 -24.08 12.39 6.55
CA GLY A 12 -23.26 12.12 5.36
C GLY A 12 -22.81 13.42 4.69
N HIS A 13 -23.72 14.37 4.51
CA HIS A 13 -23.40 15.68 3.95
C HIS A 13 -22.50 16.53 4.86
N LYS A 14 -22.80 16.58 6.16
CA LYS A 14 -22.06 17.39 7.13
C LYS A 14 -20.63 16.92 7.35
N PHE A 15 -20.41 15.61 7.39
CA PHE A 15 -19.12 14.99 7.67
C PHE A 15 -18.45 14.37 6.43
N ARG A 16 -18.92 14.73 5.26
CA ARG A 16 -18.52 14.14 3.99
C ARG A 16 -17.01 14.16 3.75
N LYS A 17 -16.35 15.30 3.95
CA LYS A 17 -14.91 15.43 3.76
C LYS A 17 -14.13 14.49 4.69
N GLU A 18 -14.58 14.34 5.92
CA GLU A 18 -14.00 13.44 6.91
C GLU A 18 -14.25 11.97 6.52
N LEU A 19 -15.46 11.62 6.10
CA LEU A 19 -15.81 10.28 5.65
C LEU A 19 -15.04 9.84 4.41
N LEU A 20 -14.81 10.72 3.45
CA LEU A 20 -13.99 10.44 2.25
C LEU A 20 -12.52 10.20 2.58
N GLN A 21 -12.01 10.78 3.65
CA GLN A 21 -10.62 10.56 4.08
C GLN A 21 -10.43 9.28 4.91
N MET A 22 -11.49 8.77 5.53
CA MET A 22 -11.42 7.58 6.40
C MET A 22 -10.87 6.31 5.75
N PRO A 23 -11.18 5.96 4.49
CA PRO A 23 -10.59 4.78 3.87
C PRO A 23 -9.07 4.88 3.77
N VAL A 24 -8.56 6.06 3.45
CA VAL A 24 -7.10 6.30 3.37
C VAL A 24 -6.47 6.29 4.75
N HIS A 25 -7.13 6.85 5.77
CA HIS A 25 -6.66 6.73 7.16
C HIS A 25 -6.67 5.29 7.66
N ALA A 26 -7.66 4.50 7.28
CA ALA A 26 -7.69 3.07 7.63
C ALA A 26 -6.55 2.26 6.98
N MET A 27 -6.00 2.73 5.86
CA MET A 27 -4.84 2.14 5.19
C MET A 27 -3.50 2.69 5.69
N GLN A 28 -3.49 3.57 6.68
CA GLN A 28 -2.31 4.34 7.09
C GLN A 28 -1.11 3.46 7.45
N GLU A 29 -1.33 2.31 8.07
CA GLU A 29 -0.26 1.36 8.43
C GLU A 29 0.60 0.95 7.23
N THR A 30 -0.01 0.79 6.06
CA THR A 30 0.70 0.45 4.83
C THR A 30 1.10 1.70 4.03
N ILE A 31 0.19 2.66 3.89
CA ILE A 31 0.35 3.85 3.04
C ILE A 31 1.40 4.82 3.59
N GLN A 32 1.64 4.87 4.93
CA GLN A 32 2.71 5.69 5.50
C GLN A 32 4.10 5.38 4.97
N HIS A 33 4.27 4.18 4.38
CA HIS A 33 5.51 3.74 3.77
C HIS A 33 5.56 3.96 2.26
N MET A 34 4.52 4.56 1.68
CA MET A 34 4.32 4.79 0.25
C MET A 34 4.03 6.27 -0.01
N THR A 35 3.98 6.67 -1.26
CA THR A 35 3.62 8.04 -1.67
C THR A 35 2.20 8.07 -2.20
N VAL A 36 1.33 8.82 -1.53
CA VAL A 36 -0.06 9.00 -1.96
C VAL A 36 -0.14 10.14 -2.96
N ARG A 37 -0.65 9.86 -4.15
CA ARG A 37 -1.02 10.83 -5.18
C ARG A 37 -2.52 11.06 -5.13
N ARG A 38 -2.93 12.29 -4.88
CA ARG A 38 -4.34 12.68 -4.75
C ARG A 38 -4.84 13.35 -6.01
N GLY A 39 -6.15 13.29 -6.24
CA GLY A 39 -6.80 13.98 -7.36
C GLY A 39 -6.64 13.26 -8.71
N ILE A 40 -6.20 11.99 -8.72
CA ILE A 40 -6.03 11.24 -9.97
C ILE A 40 -7.35 10.59 -10.36
N ARG A 41 -7.83 10.95 -11.55
CA ARG A 41 -8.97 10.32 -12.22
C ARG A 41 -8.46 9.56 -13.44
N TYR A 42 -8.69 8.25 -13.48
CA TYR A 42 -8.33 7.32 -14.55
C TYR A 42 -6.83 7.09 -14.73
N ALA A 43 -6.02 8.09 -15.07
CA ALA A 43 -4.60 7.88 -15.36
C ALA A 43 -3.76 9.13 -15.12
N GLU A 44 -2.58 8.94 -14.54
CA GLU A 44 -1.50 9.93 -14.48
C GLU A 44 -0.21 9.28 -14.98
N THR A 45 0.46 9.91 -15.94
CA THR A 45 1.77 9.43 -16.39
C THR A 45 2.85 10.05 -15.53
N VAL A 46 3.58 9.19 -14.82
CA VAL A 46 4.75 9.58 -14.04
C VAL A 46 5.98 9.31 -14.90
N GLY A 47 6.73 10.35 -15.22
CA GLY A 47 7.90 10.26 -16.08
C GLY A 47 9.19 10.13 -15.27
N GLU A 48 10.04 9.18 -15.64
CA GLU A 48 11.42 9.12 -15.20
C GLU A 48 12.31 9.64 -16.34
N LEU A 49 13.11 10.67 -16.03
CA LEU A 49 14.12 11.17 -16.95
C LEU A 49 15.39 10.35 -16.75
N THR A 50 15.76 9.59 -17.79
CA THR A 50 17.01 8.84 -17.80
C THR A 50 17.92 9.40 -18.88
N GLY A 51 19.18 9.62 -18.56
CA GLY A 51 20.20 10.11 -19.48
C GLY A 51 21.52 10.27 -18.76
N ASN A 52 22.61 10.18 -19.49
CA ASN A 52 23.93 10.46 -18.98
C ASN A 52 24.41 11.78 -19.56
N ILE A 53 24.92 12.67 -18.70
CA ILE A 53 25.59 13.90 -19.13
C ILE A 53 26.99 13.84 -18.53
N ASP A 54 27.97 13.68 -19.39
CA ASP A 54 29.37 13.58 -18.97
C ASP A 54 30.14 14.86 -19.28
N LEU A 55 30.80 15.45 -18.28
CA LEU A 55 31.68 16.60 -18.46
C LEU A 55 33.08 16.11 -18.76
N GLY A 56 33.49 16.14 -20.01
CA GLY A 56 34.83 15.79 -20.39
C GLY A 56 35.77 16.99 -20.57
N PRO A 57 37.07 16.75 -20.85
CA PRO A 57 38.01 17.81 -21.18
C PRO A 57 37.51 18.70 -22.29
N TYR A 58 37.86 20.02 -22.24
CA TYR A 58 37.45 20.97 -23.26
C TYR A 58 37.81 20.53 -24.65
N SER A 59 36.84 20.57 -25.57
CA SER A 59 37.02 20.34 -27.00
C SER A 59 35.99 21.17 -27.77
N GLU A 60 36.47 21.88 -28.81
CA GLU A 60 35.60 22.69 -29.68
C GLU A 60 34.63 21.85 -30.55
N THR A 61 34.91 20.54 -30.71
CA THR A 61 34.17 19.64 -31.59
C THR A 61 33.37 18.57 -30.84
N ARG A 62 33.39 18.59 -29.52
CA ARG A 62 32.67 17.58 -28.71
C ARG A 62 31.19 17.82 -28.76
N ILE A 63 30.49 16.88 -29.33
CA ILE A 63 29.01 16.77 -29.25
C ILE A 63 28.72 15.53 -28.41
N ASP A 64 28.02 15.68 -27.31
CA ASP A 64 27.49 14.57 -26.55
C ASP A 64 26.17 14.15 -27.20
N ASN A 65 26.14 12.92 -27.74
CA ASN A 65 24.96 12.38 -28.42
C ASN A 65 24.15 11.45 -27.54
N ASP A 66 24.48 11.30 -26.27
CA ASP A 66 23.69 10.52 -25.33
C ASP A 66 22.37 11.24 -25.06
N GLY A 67 21.36 10.80 -25.80
CA GLY A 67 20.02 11.37 -25.73
C GLY A 67 19.38 11.15 -24.36
N MET A 68 18.79 12.23 -23.81
CA MET A 68 17.88 12.11 -22.70
C MET A 68 16.65 11.29 -23.12
N ASN A 69 16.36 10.25 -22.39
CA ASN A 69 15.20 9.39 -22.63
C ASN A 69 14.19 9.55 -21.50
N ILE A 70 12.95 9.83 -21.83
CA ILE A 70 11.86 9.92 -20.88
C ILE A 70 11.11 8.58 -20.90
N LYS A 71 11.27 7.80 -19.84
CA LYS A 71 10.45 6.59 -19.64
C LYS A 71 9.30 6.95 -18.71
N GLY A 72 8.09 6.93 -19.22
CA GLY A 72 6.89 7.15 -18.44
C GLY A 72 6.25 5.84 -18.00
N ARG A 73 5.83 5.76 -16.74
CA ARG A 73 4.91 4.73 -16.26
C ARG A 73 3.57 5.38 -15.94
N THR A 74 2.49 4.71 -16.28
CA THR A 74 1.15 5.27 -16.05
C THR A 74 0.56 4.64 -14.81
N LEU A 75 0.24 5.50 -13.83
CA LEU A 75 -0.57 5.13 -12.67
C LEU A 75 -2.03 5.17 -13.10
N TYR A 76 -2.63 4.01 -13.23
CA TYR A 76 -4.07 3.87 -13.49
C TYR A 76 -4.85 3.80 -12.18
N THR A 77 -5.89 4.60 -12.08
CA THR A 77 -6.88 4.51 -11.02
C THR A 77 -8.21 4.06 -11.60
N PHE A 78 -8.89 3.19 -10.90
CA PHE A 78 -10.15 2.60 -11.34
C PHE A 78 -11.27 2.99 -10.40
N LEU A 79 -12.42 3.36 -10.96
CA LEU A 79 -13.61 3.68 -10.18
C LEU A 79 -14.18 2.40 -9.58
N GLY A 80 -14.12 2.31 -8.28
CA GLY A 80 -14.81 1.28 -7.49
C GLY A 80 -16.13 1.80 -6.95
N SER A 81 -17.14 0.96 -6.88
CA SER A 81 -18.41 1.25 -6.25
C SER A 81 -18.77 0.20 -5.21
N VAL A 82 -19.35 0.62 -4.12
CA VAL A 82 -19.91 -0.28 -3.11
C VAL A 82 -21.34 0.13 -2.81
N VAL A 83 -22.23 -0.84 -2.82
CA VAL A 83 -23.60 -0.69 -2.41
C VAL A 83 -23.88 -1.66 -1.27
N LYS A 84 -24.20 -1.13 -0.08
CA LYS A 84 -24.46 -1.96 1.11
C LYS A 84 -25.83 -1.62 1.69
N LYS A 85 -26.70 -2.62 1.72
CA LYS A 85 -28.00 -2.53 2.39
C LYS A 85 -27.85 -2.85 3.87
N PHE A 86 -28.47 -2.07 4.73
CA PHE A 86 -28.51 -2.32 6.17
C PHE A 86 -29.81 -1.85 6.80
N SER A 87 -30.20 -2.48 7.91
CA SER A 87 -31.33 -2.03 8.70
C SER A 87 -30.82 -1.12 9.84
N PRO A 88 -31.26 0.15 9.92
CA PRO A 88 -30.87 1.06 10.98
C PRO A 88 -31.14 0.50 12.37
N ASN A 89 -32.28 -0.19 12.53
CA ASN A 89 -32.71 -0.71 13.83
C ASN A 89 -31.78 -1.80 14.38
N SER A 90 -31.20 -2.66 13.51
CA SER A 90 -30.25 -3.69 13.95
C SER A 90 -28.91 -3.09 14.40
N VAL A 91 -28.47 -2.03 13.70
CA VAL A 91 -27.23 -1.33 14.04
C VAL A 91 -27.40 -0.51 15.31
N VAL A 92 -28.53 0.20 15.46
CA VAL A 92 -28.84 0.95 16.68
C VAL A 92 -28.87 0.06 17.90
N LYS A 93 -29.44 -1.13 17.81
CA LYS A 93 -29.51 -2.07 18.92
C LYS A 93 -28.12 -2.45 19.42
N SER A 94 -27.19 -2.74 18.54
CA SER A 94 -25.82 -3.10 18.89
C SER A 94 -25.00 -1.93 19.45
N ILE A 95 -25.20 -0.71 18.94
CA ILE A 95 -24.54 0.50 19.44
C ILE A 95 -25.18 0.98 20.74
N TYR A 96 -26.50 0.85 20.90
CA TYR A 96 -27.24 1.24 22.07
C TYR A 96 -26.82 0.43 23.30
N ASP A 97 -26.62 -0.89 23.13
CA ASP A 97 -26.12 -1.76 24.21
C ASP A 97 -24.76 -1.29 24.73
N SER A 98 -23.85 -0.89 23.84
CA SER A 98 -22.52 -0.42 24.24
C SER A 98 -22.52 0.98 24.87
N ALA A 99 -23.48 1.84 24.53
CA ALA A 99 -23.55 3.21 25.01
C ALA A 99 -24.40 3.37 26.28
N VAL A 100 -25.43 2.55 26.46
CA VAL A 100 -26.20 2.49 27.69
C VAL A 100 -25.30 2.03 28.86
N THR A 101 -24.38 1.13 28.58
CA THR A 101 -23.36 0.67 29.55
C THR A 101 -22.43 1.82 30.05
N LYS A 102 -22.25 2.88 29.24
CA LYS A 102 -21.42 4.05 29.55
C LYS A 102 -22.21 5.28 30.05
N GLY A 103 -23.55 5.21 30.11
CA GLY A 103 -24.40 6.32 30.59
C GLY A 103 -24.42 7.54 29.66
N GLU A 104 -24.07 7.41 28.40
CA GLU A 104 -24.05 8.49 27.42
C GLU A 104 -25.44 8.72 26.78
N ASN A 105 -25.87 10.00 26.68
CA ASN A 105 -27.05 10.40 25.93
C ASN A 105 -26.72 10.45 24.42
N LEU A 106 -27.13 9.43 23.68
CA LEU A 106 -26.90 9.33 22.25
C LEU A 106 -27.84 10.25 21.44
N LYS A 107 -27.28 11.24 20.78
CA LYS A 107 -27.97 12.00 19.75
C LYS A 107 -28.03 11.16 18.46
N SER A 108 -29.12 11.25 17.72
CA SER A 108 -29.33 10.51 16.45
C SER A 108 -28.21 10.76 15.40
N VAL A 109 -27.67 11.96 15.39
CA VAL A 109 -26.57 12.37 14.50
C VAL A 109 -25.25 11.63 14.82
N ASP A 110 -24.95 11.40 16.11
CA ASP A 110 -23.72 10.72 16.52
C ASP A 110 -23.74 9.23 16.13
N ILE A 111 -24.90 8.60 16.19
CA ILE A 111 -25.07 7.19 15.78
C ILE A 111 -24.89 7.05 14.26
N ALA A 112 -25.48 7.97 13.50
CA ALA A 112 -25.35 7.98 12.04
C ALA A 112 -23.87 8.11 11.61
N LEU A 113 -23.14 9.04 12.21
CA LEU A 113 -21.71 9.22 11.94
C LEU A 113 -20.91 7.96 12.26
N ARG A 114 -21.17 7.31 13.40
CA ARG A 114 -20.46 6.07 13.79
C ARG A 114 -20.69 4.93 12.79
N VAL A 115 -21.92 4.77 12.28
CA VAL A 115 -22.23 3.76 11.26
C VAL A 115 -21.47 4.04 9.97
N LEU A 116 -21.51 5.27 9.51
CA LEU A 116 -20.80 5.69 8.30
C LEU A 116 -19.29 5.53 8.44
N SER A 117 -18.72 5.96 9.56
CA SER A 117 -17.30 5.82 9.86
C SER A 117 -16.86 4.35 9.86
N TYR A 118 -17.67 3.46 10.45
CA TYR A 118 -17.39 2.03 10.45
C TYR A 118 -17.39 1.43 9.04
N LEU A 119 -18.41 1.73 8.23
CA LEU A 119 -18.51 1.21 6.86
C LEU A 119 -17.34 1.71 5.99
N THR A 120 -17.02 2.98 6.12
CA THR A 120 -15.95 3.63 5.35
C THR A 120 -14.56 3.13 5.77
N ALA A 121 -14.31 2.96 7.07
CA ALA A 121 -13.08 2.37 7.58
C ALA A 121 -12.93 0.90 7.14
N LYS A 122 -14.04 0.14 7.08
CA LYS A 122 -14.03 -1.24 6.60
C LYS A 122 -13.68 -1.32 5.11
N LEU A 123 -14.16 -0.37 4.30
CA LEU A 123 -13.77 -0.24 2.90
C LEU A 123 -12.26 -0.05 2.75
N GLY A 124 -11.68 0.88 3.51
CA GLY A 124 -10.22 1.10 3.54
C GLY A 124 -9.44 -0.14 3.97
N GLY A 125 -9.90 -0.85 5.01
CA GLY A 125 -9.28 -2.10 5.46
C GLY A 125 -9.29 -3.20 4.40
N ASN A 126 -10.36 -3.30 3.61
CA ASN A 126 -10.44 -4.26 2.51
C ASN A 126 -9.48 -3.89 1.37
N LEU A 127 -9.39 -2.61 0.99
CA LEU A 127 -8.40 -2.14 0.00
C LEU A 127 -6.96 -2.39 0.49
N GLN A 128 -6.67 -2.10 1.76
CA GLN A 128 -5.37 -2.37 2.37
C GLN A 128 -4.99 -3.86 2.32
N SER A 129 -5.96 -4.73 2.58
CA SER A 129 -5.72 -6.18 2.57
C SER A 129 -5.24 -6.69 1.21
N HIS A 130 -5.67 -6.04 0.12
CA HIS A 130 -5.41 -6.44 -1.24
C HIS A 130 -4.43 -5.54 -2.02
N ILE A 131 -3.76 -4.61 -1.35
CA ILE A 131 -2.83 -3.68 -2.02
C ILE A 131 -1.67 -4.39 -2.75
N TRP A 132 -1.35 -5.62 -2.32
CA TRP A 132 -0.32 -6.46 -2.94
C TRP A 132 -0.86 -7.42 -3.98
N ASP A 133 -1.87 -8.21 -3.63
CA ASP A 133 -2.36 -9.37 -4.38
C ASP A 133 -3.55 -9.11 -5.29
N ALA A 134 -4.11 -7.89 -5.28
CA ALA A 134 -5.24 -7.53 -6.14
C ALA A 134 -4.92 -7.80 -7.62
N LYS A 135 -5.90 -8.33 -8.34
CA LYS A 135 -5.84 -8.55 -9.79
C LYS A 135 -7.12 -8.07 -10.43
N ARG A 136 -6.99 -7.05 -11.30
CA ARG A 136 -8.14 -6.44 -11.93
C ARG A 136 -9.01 -7.43 -12.69
N ASN A 137 -10.30 -7.38 -12.39
CA ASN A 137 -11.34 -8.13 -13.08
C ASN A 137 -12.60 -7.27 -13.17
N ASP A 138 -12.96 -6.86 -14.38
CA ASP A 138 -14.11 -5.97 -14.62
C ASP A 138 -15.46 -6.61 -14.26
N SER A 139 -15.52 -7.93 -14.16
CA SER A 139 -16.70 -8.70 -13.72
C SER A 139 -16.67 -9.06 -12.24
N GLY A 140 -15.61 -8.63 -11.52
CA GLY A 140 -15.44 -8.93 -10.11
C GLY A 140 -16.34 -8.09 -9.20
N THR A 141 -16.45 -8.51 -7.94
CA THR A 141 -17.33 -7.86 -6.96
C THR A 141 -16.63 -7.51 -5.66
N THR A 142 -15.31 -7.69 -5.60
CA THR A 142 -14.51 -7.50 -4.38
C THR A 142 -13.44 -6.43 -4.57
N SER A 143 -12.88 -5.95 -3.48
CA SER A 143 -11.75 -5.01 -3.54
C SER A 143 -10.49 -5.60 -4.20
N ALA A 144 -10.36 -6.93 -4.21
CA ALA A 144 -9.29 -7.64 -4.91
C ALA A 144 -9.40 -7.56 -6.44
N ASP A 145 -10.60 -7.29 -6.96
CA ASP A 145 -10.88 -7.23 -8.39
C ASP A 145 -10.79 -5.80 -8.96
N LEU A 146 -10.61 -4.80 -8.10
CA LEU A 146 -10.71 -3.40 -8.51
C LEU A 146 -9.49 -2.91 -9.29
N PHE A 147 -8.30 -3.30 -8.90
CA PHE A 147 -7.02 -2.79 -9.45
C PHE A 147 -5.97 -3.92 -9.49
N ASN A 148 -4.81 -3.64 -10.08
CA ASN A 148 -3.66 -4.53 -9.99
C ASN A 148 -2.78 -4.10 -8.82
N GLY A 149 -2.55 -5.01 -7.86
CA GLY A 149 -1.66 -4.80 -6.73
C GLY A 149 -0.18 -4.88 -7.12
N PHE A 150 0.69 -4.45 -6.23
CA PHE A 150 2.13 -4.41 -6.51
C PHE A 150 2.73 -5.78 -6.87
N ASP A 151 2.30 -6.88 -6.24
CA ASP A 151 2.77 -8.22 -6.58
C ASP A 151 2.27 -8.67 -7.95
N THR A 152 1.04 -8.29 -8.32
CA THR A 152 0.46 -8.57 -9.63
C THR A 152 1.20 -7.80 -10.73
N ILE A 153 1.53 -6.53 -10.48
CA ILE A 153 2.35 -5.71 -11.37
C ILE A 153 3.74 -6.34 -11.51
N THR A 154 4.38 -6.70 -10.38
CA THR A 154 5.69 -7.36 -10.37
C THR A 154 5.68 -8.66 -11.18
N ALA A 155 4.67 -9.52 -11.00
CA ALA A 155 4.54 -10.76 -11.77
C ALA A 155 4.40 -10.49 -13.29
N SER A 156 3.63 -9.47 -13.66
CA SER A 156 3.47 -9.05 -15.06
C SER A 156 4.78 -8.54 -15.67
N GLU A 157 5.54 -7.72 -14.91
CA GLU A 157 6.82 -7.17 -15.35
C GLU A 157 7.92 -8.26 -15.45
N ILE A 158 7.89 -9.26 -14.56
CA ILE A 158 8.74 -10.45 -14.67
C ILE A 158 8.39 -11.23 -15.93
N GLY A 159 7.10 -11.45 -16.20
CA GLY A 159 6.63 -12.09 -17.42
C GLY A 159 7.00 -11.35 -18.70
N ALA A 160 7.11 -10.03 -18.66
CA ALA A 160 7.56 -9.16 -19.74
C ALA A 160 9.10 -9.02 -19.83
N ASN A 161 9.86 -9.65 -18.93
CA ASN A 161 11.31 -9.52 -18.78
C ASN A 161 11.82 -8.09 -18.55
N THR A 162 10.99 -7.19 -18.05
CA THR A 162 11.35 -5.84 -17.62
C THR A 162 11.84 -5.81 -16.16
N ILE A 163 11.47 -6.83 -15.37
CA ILE A 163 12.10 -7.20 -14.11
C ILE A 163 12.74 -8.56 -14.30
N SER A 164 14.08 -8.63 -14.25
CA SER A 164 14.84 -9.86 -14.49
C SER A 164 16.21 -9.82 -13.83
N THR A 165 16.78 -10.99 -13.61
CA THR A 165 18.14 -11.14 -13.07
C THR A 165 19.19 -10.54 -14.01
N SER A 166 18.97 -10.57 -15.33
CA SER A 166 19.88 -9.99 -16.33
C SER A 166 19.93 -8.45 -16.29
N ILE A 167 18.83 -7.80 -15.90
CA ILE A 167 18.77 -6.34 -15.72
C ILE A 167 19.34 -5.93 -14.35
N GLY A 168 19.33 -6.86 -13.37
CA GLY A 168 19.81 -6.63 -12.03
C GLY A 168 18.78 -6.01 -11.09
N ASN A 169 17.49 -6.12 -11.43
CA ASN A 169 16.35 -5.68 -10.60
C ASN A 169 15.50 -6.84 -10.06
N LEU A 170 15.94 -8.10 -10.27
CA LEU A 170 15.35 -9.31 -9.71
C LEU A 170 16.42 -10.15 -9.02
N TYR A 171 16.14 -10.57 -7.80
CA TYR A 171 16.90 -11.55 -7.04
C TYR A 171 16.02 -12.77 -6.77
N GLU A 172 16.49 -13.96 -7.11
CA GLU A 172 15.78 -15.20 -6.83
C GLU A 172 16.43 -15.92 -5.66
N PHE A 173 15.66 -16.15 -4.59
CA PHE A 173 16.13 -16.91 -3.44
C PHE A 173 16.25 -18.38 -3.79
N SER A 174 17.40 -18.98 -3.53
CA SER A 174 17.70 -20.39 -3.80
C SER A 174 17.02 -21.36 -2.84
N GLU A 175 16.67 -20.88 -1.65
CA GLU A 175 16.04 -21.67 -0.59
C GLU A 175 15.08 -20.84 0.25
N ALA A 176 14.28 -21.49 1.09
CA ALA A 176 13.33 -20.82 1.97
C ALA A 176 14.07 -20.06 3.10
N ILE A 177 13.60 -18.86 3.40
CA ILE A 177 14.09 -18.06 4.51
C ILE A 177 13.58 -18.64 5.83
N THR A 178 14.48 -19.07 6.68
CA THR A 178 14.22 -19.72 7.97
C THR A 178 14.92 -18.97 9.12
N ALA A 179 14.66 -19.36 10.36
CA ALA A 179 15.30 -18.79 11.54
C ALA A 179 16.78 -19.13 11.71
N SER A 180 17.39 -19.82 10.75
CA SER A 180 18.81 -20.22 10.77
C SER A 180 19.62 -19.69 9.59
N ASN A 181 18.98 -19.02 8.60
CA ASN A 181 19.66 -18.49 7.42
C ASN A 181 19.15 -17.09 7.02
N ALA A 182 18.20 -16.53 7.77
CA ALA A 182 17.52 -15.30 7.39
C ALA A 182 18.47 -14.10 7.34
N VAL A 183 19.45 -14.00 8.21
CA VAL A 183 20.42 -12.89 8.24
C VAL A 183 21.29 -12.93 6.98
N ASP A 184 21.84 -14.09 6.66
CA ASP A 184 22.73 -14.25 5.49
C ASP A 184 21.96 -14.04 4.18
N MET A 185 20.74 -14.60 4.09
CA MET A 185 19.90 -14.51 2.90
C MET A 185 19.45 -13.06 2.63
N ILE A 186 19.03 -12.32 3.66
CA ILE A 186 18.62 -10.93 3.51
C ILE A 186 19.82 -10.02 3.22
N LYS A 187 20.96 -10.32 3.82
CA LYS A 187 22.21 -9.60 3.55
C LYS A 187 22.64 -9.78 2.09
N ALA A 188 22.68 -11.02 1.60
CA ALA A 188 22.97 -11.34 0.21
C ALA A 188 21.95 -10.66 -0.76
N PHE A 189 20.69 -10.58 -0.37
CA PHE A 189 19.68 -9.85 -1.14
C PHE A 189 19.99 -8.35 -1.21
N CYS A 190 20.40 -7.72 -0.10
CA CYS A 190 20.78 -6.30 -0.10
C CYS A 190 22.10 -6.05 -0.87
N GLU A 191 23.06 -6.98 -0.78
CA GLU A 191 24.32 -6.93 -1.55
C GLU A 191 24.11 -7.05 -3.06
N ALA A 192 23.05 -7.74 -3.49
CA ALA A 192 22.68 -7.84 -4.91
C ALA A 192 21.99 -6.56 -5.44
N ALA A 193 21.65 -5.62 -4.58
CA ALA A 193 21.07 -4.35 -4.98
C ALA A 193 22.11 -3.43 -5.63
N SER A 194 21.64 -2.48 -6.45
CA SER A 194 22.52 -1.44 -6.99
C SER A 194 23.07 -0.55 -5.85
N GLU A 195 24.36 -0.21 -5.89
CA GLU A 195 24.99 0.73 -4.97
C GLU A 195 24.25 2.08 -4.92
N LEU A 196 23.71 2.54 -6.06
CA LEU A 196 22.90 3.75 -6.13
C LEU A 196 21.55 3.62 -5.39
N LEU A 197 21.05 2.41 -5.18
CA LEU A 197 19.87 2.17 -4.36
C LEU A 197 20.21 2.15 -2.87
N VAL A 198 21.22 1.39 -2.47
CA VAL A 198 21.48 1.09 -1.05
C VAL A 198 22.52 2.01 -0.41
N ASP A 199 23.45 2.60 -1.18
CA ASP A 199 24.59 3.38 -0.64
C ASP A 199 24.49 4.89 -0.92
N ALA A 200 23.53 5.33 -1.73
CA ALA A 200 23.38 6.76 -2.09
C ALA A 200 22.83 7.66 -0.96
N GLY A 201 22.82 7.19 0.29
CA GLY A 201 22.42 7.97 1.46
C GLY A 201 20.92 8.20 1.62
N GLN A 202 20.10 7.64 0.73
CA GLN A 202 18.64 7.69 0.83
C GLN A 202 18.10 6.57 1.73
N GLN A 203 16.95 6.83 2.38
CA GLN A 203 16.28 5.82 3.18
C GLN A 203 15.58 4.80 2.27
N VAL A 204 15.97 3.55 2.38
CA VAL A 204 15.41 2.43 1.62
C VAL A 204 14.55 1.58 2.54
N LYS A 205 13.47 1.06 2.01
CA LYS A 205 12.50 0.23 2.72
C LYS A 205 12.48 -1.17 2.14
N LEU A 206 12.61 -2.15 3.02
CA LEU A 206 12.45 -3.56 2.69
C LEU A 206 11.06 -4.03 3.09
N PHE A 207 10.16 -4.10 2.11
CA PHE A 207 8.81 -4.60 2.30
C PHE A 207 8.81 -6.12 2.32
N CYS A 208 8.50 -6.70 3.45
CA CYS A 208 8.52 -8.14 3.67
C CYS A 208 7.32 -8.63 4.48
N SER A 209 7.15 -9.95 4.55
CA SER A 209 6.16 -10.55 5.44
C SER A 209 6.61 -10.48 6.90
N PRO A 210 5.69 -10.43 7.88
CA PRO A 210 6.03 -10.51 9.30
C PRO A 210 6.71 -11.83 9.68
N GLY A 211 6.50 -12.90 8.89
CA GLY A 211 7.15 -14.19 9.07
C GLY A 211 8.66 -14.10 8.81
N ILE A 212 9.05 -13.47 7.70
CA ILE A 212 10.45 -13.25 7.33
C ILE A 212 11.14 -12.35 8.36
N TYR A 213 10.51 -11.26 8.77
CA TYR A 213 11.08 -10.38 9.78
C TYR A 213 11.29 -11.10 11.11
N ARG A 214 10.34 -11.93 11.56
CA ARG A 214 10.52 -12.75 12.77
C ARG A 214 11.61 -13.80 12.64
N ALA A 215 11.77 -14.42 11.45
CA ALA A 215 12.87 -15.33 11.17
C ALA A 215 14.22 -14.61 11.27
N TYR A 216 14.32 -13.43 10.67
CA TYR A 216 15.51 -12.57 10.75
C TYR A 216 15.90 -12.21 12.20
N LEU A 217 14.91 -11.79 13.02
CA LEU A 217 15.18 -11.48 14.43
C LEU A 217 15.68 -12.68 15.23
N LYS A 218 15.10 -13.88 14.99
CA LYS A 218 15.52 -15.12 15.67
C LYS A 218 16.94 -15.53 15.26
N ASP A 219 17.22 -15.49 13.97
CA ASP A 219 18.54 -15.83 13.44
C ASP A 219 19.62 -14.85 13.94
N TYR A 220 19.31 -13.55 13.91
CA TYR A 220 20.18 -12.52 14.45
C TYR A 220 20.47 -12.72 15.95
N GLN A 221 19.46 -13.05 16.74
CA GLN A 221 19.62 -13.34 18.16
C GLN A 221 20.48 -14.58 18.39
N ALA A 222 20.35 -15.61 17.57
CA ALA A 222 21.13 -16.83 17.68
C ALA A 222 22.61 -16.60 17.33
N THR A 223 22.87 -15.75 16.33
CA THR A 223 24.24 -15.49 15.83
C THR A 223 25.01 -14.50 16.71
N VAL A 224 24.38 -13.44 17.18
CA VAL A 224 25.05 -12.36 17.94
C VAL A 224 25.02 -12.62 19.46
N GLY A 225 24.30 -13.62 19.93
CA GLY A 225 24.13 -13.91 21.35
C GLY A 225 23.27 -12.85 22.02
N ALA A 226 21.95 -12.96 21.93
CA ALA A 226 21.02 -11.99 22.48
C ALA A 226 21.20 -11.79 23.98
N ILE A 227 21.27 -10.55 24.41
CA ILE A 227 21.16 -10.18 25.81
C ILE A 227 19.66 -10.23 26.18
N PRO A 228 19.19 -11.22 26.97
CA PRO A 228 17.75 -11.45 27.20
C PRO A 228 17.03 -10.28 27.89
N TYR A 229 17.76 -9.34 28.43
CA TYR A 229 17.26 -8.23 29.25
C TYR A 229 17.25 -6.87 28.54
N ASN A 230 17.64 -6.80 27.26
CA ASN A 230 17.57 -5.54 26.53
C ASN A 230 16.19 -5.37 25.91
N THR A 231 15.30 -4.65 26.59
CA THR A 231 13.93 -4.33 26.12
C THR A 231 13.90 -3.39 24.93
N GLU A 232 15.01 -2.72 24.60
CA GLU A 232 15.15 -1.81 23.45
C GLU A 232 15.66 -2.52 22.20
N TYR A 233 15.93 -3.82 22.29
CA TYR A 233 16.46 -4.59 21.18
C TYR A 233 15.40 -4.84 20.10
N LYS A 234 15.27 -3.90 19.18
CA LYS A 234 14.52 -4.07 17.93
C LYS A 234 15.46 -3.76 16.77
N LYS A 235 15.94 -4.78 16.08
CA LYS A 235 16.70 -4.58 14.86
C LYS A 235 15.73 -4.17 13.74
N THR A 236 15.57 -2.88 13.56
CA THR A 236 14.65 -2.30 12.54
C THR A 236 15.33 -2.11 11.19
N VAL A 237 16.65 -2.24 11.15
CA VAL A 237 17.49 -2.09 9.96
C VAL A 237 18.22 -3.38 9.65
N VAL A 238 18.59 -3.57 8.39
CA VAL A 238 19.38 -4.74 7.95
C VAL A 238 20.81 -4.60 8.45
N GLU A 239 21.41 -5.70 8.91
CA GLU A 239 22.80 -5.72 9.35
C GLU A 239 23.75 -5.39 8.20
N GLY A 240 24.62 -4.40 8.41
CA GLY A 240 25.54 -3.89 7.39
C GLY A 240 24.95 -2.88 6.43
N PHE A 241 23.61 -2.60 6.51
CA PHE A 241 22.91 -1.62 5.67
C PHE A 241 22.01 -0.76 6.56
N GLU A 242 22.59 0.23 7.23
CA GLU A 242 21.88 1.05 8.23
C GLU A 242 20.79 1.94 7.64
N ASN A 243 20.84 2.24 6.35
CA ASN A 243 19.83 2.99 5.62
C ASN A 243 18.66 2.12 5.12
N VAL A 244 18.79 0.78 5.22
CA VAL A 244 17.73 -0.17 4.81
C VAL A 244 16.89 -0.56 6.01
N SER A 245 15.65 -0.11 6.06
CA SER A 245 14.71 -0.39 7.15
C SER A 245 13.70 -1.48 6.77
N PHE A 246 13.43 -2.39 7.71
CA PHE A 246 12.37 -3.38 7.54
C PHE A 246 10.99 -2.74 7.64
N VAL A 247 10.11 -3.12 6.73
CA VAL A 247 8.68 -2.79 6.75
C VAL A 247 7.87 -4.10 6.70
N PRO A 248 7.68 -4.76 7.85
CA PRO A 248 6.92 -5.99 7.92
C PRO A 248 5.42 -5.68 7.88
N LEU A 249 4.74 -6.06 6.80
CA LEU A 249 3.31 -5.80 6.61
C LEU A 249 2.50 -7.09 6.66
N TYR A 250 1.42 -7.09 7.46
CA TYR A 250 0.56 -8.28 7.62
C TYR A 250 -0.12 -8.69 6.31
N ASN A 251 -0.50 -7.70 5.48
CA ASN A 251 -1.11 -7.92 4.18
C ASN A 251 -0.13 -8.45 3.12
N LYS A 252 1.15 -8.54 3.45
CA LYS A 252 2.21 -9.16 2.62
C LYS A 252 2.55 -10.59 3.03
N SER A 253 1.79 -11.17 3.97
CA SER A 253 2.09 -12.50 4.53
C SER A 253 2.03 -13.64 3.51
N LYS A 254 1.26 -13.50 2.44
CA LYS A 254 1.11 -14.48 1.35
C LYS A 254 1.85 -14.08 0.08
N SER A 255 2.54 -12.95 0.08
CA SER A 255 3.26 -12.45 -1.09
C SER A 255 4.44 -13.35 -1.44
N PRO A 256 4.61 -13.73 -2.71
CA PRO A 256 5.78 -14.46 -3.17
C PRO A 256 7.00 -13.55 -3.40
N TYR A 257 6.85 -12.25 -3.18
CA TYR A 257 7.88 -11.26 -3.44
C TYR A 257 8.23 -10.42 -2.21
N MET A 258 9.48 -10.02 -2.10
CA MET A 258 9.94 -8.91 -1.29
C MET A 258 10.29 -7.74 -2.20
N HIS A 259 10.14 -6.51 -1.70
CA HIS A 259 10.49 -5.31 -2.48
C HIS A 259 11.44 -4.44 -1.68
N LEU A 260 12.60 -4.17 -2.24
CA LEU A 260 13.58 -3.24 -1.73
C LEU A 260 13.52 -1.96 -2.57
N THR A 261 13.04 -0.88 -1.99
CA THR A 261 12.79 0.37 -2.73
C THR A 261 12.65 1.57 -1.80
N THR A 262 12.64 2.76 -2.38
CA THR A 262 12.38 4.01 -1.64
C THR A 262 10.88 4.26 -1.49
N GLN A 263 10.50 5.06 -0.48
CA GLN A 263 9.11 5.45 -0.27
C GLN A 263 8.51 6.16 -1.50
N GLY A 264 9.31 6.99 -2.18
CA GLY A 264 8.87 7.75 -3.35
C GLY A 264 8.51 6.88 -4.55
N ASN A 265 9.09 5.68 -4.63
CA ASN A 265 8.88 4.79 -5.76
C ASN A 265 7.56 4.01 -5.73
N MET A 266 6.92 3.91 -4.57
CA MET A 266 5.64 3.21 -4.44
C MET A 266 4.49 4.23 -4.42
N LEU A 267 3.74 4.30 -5.51
CA LEU A 267 2.67 5.26 -5.69
C LEU A 267 1.31 4.63 -5.43
N VAL A 268 0.49 5.34 -4.66
CA VAL A 268 -0.92 5.01 -4.42
C VAL A 268 -1.76 6.16 -4.93
N GLY A 269 -2.53 5.92 -5.98
CA GLY A 269 -3.44 6.88 -6.57
C GLY A 269 -4.82 6.83 -5.92
N VAL A 270 -5.29 7.98 -5.47
CA VAL A 270 -6.63 8.14 -4.89
C VAL A 270 -7.25 9.44 -5.38
N ASN A 271 -8.56 9.45 -5.54
CA ASN A 271 -9.31 10.68 -5.75
C ASN A 271 -10.05 11.05 -4.47
N GLN A 272 -9.67 12.16 -3.86
CA GLN A 272 -10.29 12.68 -2.63
C GLN A 272 -10.75 14.13 -2.75
N GLU A 273 -10.47 14.79 -3.87
CA GLU A 273 -10.78 16.20 -4.06
C GLU A 273 -11.87 16.41 -5.11
N GLY A 274 -12.97 17.05 -4.70
CA GLY A 274 -13.92 17.69 -5.59
C GLY A 274 -15.05 16.84 -6.15
N GLU A 275 -15.25 15.60 -5.72
CA GLU A 275 -16.43 14.81 -6.13
C GLU A 275 -17.53 14.93 -5.09
N GLU A 276 -18.57 15.65 -5.47
CA GLU A 276 -19.67 16.00 -4.56
C GLU A 276 -20.68 14.88 -4.30
N GLU A 277 -20.51 13.69 -4.89
CA GLU A 277 -21.53 12.63 -4.89
C GLU A 277 -21.05 11.25 -4.40
N ASP A 278 -19.83 11.14 -3.85
CA ASP A 278 -19.18 9.84 -3.67
C ASP A 278 -19.70 9.00 -2.51
N ILE A 279 -20.45 9.58 -1.58
CA ILE A 279 -21.11 8.86 -0.49
C ILE A 279 -22.54 9.31 -0.37
N THR A 280 -23.48 8.43 -0.69
CA THR A 280 -24.91 8.68 -0.54
C THR A 280 -25.59 7.62 0.31
N ILE A 281 -26.65 8.03 1.00
CA ILE A 281 -27.51 7.12 1.75
C ILE A 281 -28.93 7.37 1.30
N GLU A 282 -29.52 6.31 0.78
CA GLU A 282 -30.87 6.35 0.24
C GLU A 282 -31.76 5.33 0.95
N LYS A 283 -33.06 5.59 0.93
CA LYS A 283 -34.07 4.62 1.35
C LYS A 283 -34.25 3.60 0.23
N HIS A 284 -34.00 2.34 0.49
CA HIS A 284 -34.20 1.28 -0.49
C HIS A 284 -35.56 0.64 -0.37
N GLU A 285 -35.97 0.23 0.83
CA GLU A 285 -37.24 -0.41 1.16
C GLU A 285 -37.73 0.06 2.53
N ALA A 286 -38.92 -0.41 2.96
CA ALA A 286 -39.36 -0.18 4.32
C ALA A 286 -38.35 -0.74 5.31
N PHE A 287 -37.80 0.11 6.19
CA PHE A 287 -36.80 -0.23 7.21
C PHE A 287 -35.41 -0.63 6.70
N VAL A 288 -35.13 -0.49 5.39
CA VAL A 288 -33.81 -0.78 4.80
C VAL A 288 -33.24 0.49 4.16
N LEU A 289 -32.04 0.85 4.57
CA LEU A 289 -31.25 1.90 3.97
C LEU A 289 -30.14 1.32 3.10
N GLN A 290 -29.75 2.06 2.10
CA GLN A 290 -28.67 1.72 1.19
C GLN A 290 -27.56 2.75 1.32
N TYR A 291 -26.36 2.26 1.64
CA TYR A 291 -25.12 3.03 1.60
C TYR A 291 -24.48 2.82 0.23
N ILE A 292 -24.22 3.89 -0.47
CA ILE A 292 -23.55 3.92 -1.77
C ILE A 292 -22.29 4.74 -1.59
N ALA A 293 -21.15 4.18 -1.97
CA ALA A 293 -19.88 4.91 -2.02
C ALA A 293 -19.12 4.56 -3.29
N THR A 294 -18.46 5.56 -3.88
CA THR A 294 -17.57 5.43 -5.01
C THR A 294 -16.20 5.99 -4.68
N MET A 295 -15.15 5.39 -5.22
CA MET A 295 -13.79 5.83 -4.98
C MET A 295 -12.88 5.37 -6.11
N PHE A 296 -12.02 6.27 -6.60
CA PHE A 296 -10.90 5.90 -7.48
C PHE A 296 -9.73 5.38 -6.66
N PHE A 297 -9.21 4.22 -7.05
CA PHE A 297 -8.05 3.63 -6.40
C PHE A 297 -7.16 2.90 -7.41
N GLY A 298 -5.86 2.98 -7.19
CA GLY A 298 -4.88 2.25 -7.97
C GLY A 298 -3.48 2.38 -7.38
N VAL A 299 -2.59 1.49 -7.76
CA VAL A 299 -1.18 1.50 -7.32
C VAL A 299 -0.24 1.31 -8.50
N GLN A 300 0.97 1.85 -8.40
CA GLN A 300 2.01 1.67 -9.42
C GLN A 300 3.40 1.96 -8.83
N PHE A 301 4.43 1.37 -9.41
CA PHE A 301 5.81 1.81 -9.21
C PHE A 301 6.11 3.03 -10.07
N GLU A 302 6.79 4.04 -9.50
CA GLU A 302 7.29 5.19 -10.28
C GLU A 302 8.32 4.74 -11.30
N SER A 303 9.25 3.88 -10.86
CA SER A 303 10.30 3.28 -11.68
C SER A 303 10.56 1.83 -11.30
N ILE A 304 10.90 1.01 -12.28
CA ILE A 304 11.38 -0.38 -12.09
C ILE A 304 12.87 -0.52 -12.38
N ASN A 305 13.58 0.60 -12.52
CA ASN A 305 15.03 0.60 -12.73
C ASN A 305 15.72 -0.03 -11.50
N LYS A 306 16.82 -0.76 -11.73
CA LYS A 306 17.65 -1.38 -10.68
C LYS A 306 18.15 -0.39 -9.62
N GLU A 307 18.27 0.90 -9.97
CA GLU A 307 18.67 1.98 -9.06
C GLU A 307 17.53 2.44 -8.14
N ARG A 308 16.29 2.00 -8.39
CA ARG A 308 15.08 2.40 -7.66
C ARG A 308 14.32 1.23 -7.06
N LEU A 309 14.48 0.03 -7.62
CA LEU A 309 13.74 -1.15 -7.20
C LEU A 309 14.59 -2.41 -7.35
N LEU A 310 14.66 -3.22 -6.30
CA LEU A 310 15.07 -4.62 -6.36
C LEU A 310 13.94 -5.49 -5.83
N VAL A 311 13.56 -6.48 -6.62
CA VAL A 311 12.54 -7.47 -6.24
C VAL A 311 13.22 -8.75 -5.81
N GLY A 312 12.88 -9.27 -4.66
CA GLY A 312 13.27 -10.60 -4.19
C GLY A 312 12.14 -11.59 -4.44
N LYS A 313 12.33 -12.55 -5.32
CA LYS A 313 11.39 -13.66 -5.55
C LYS A 313 11.68 -14.76 -4.54
N LEU A 314 10.73 -15.01 -3.65
CA LEU A 314 10.87 -16.03 -2.62
C LEU A 314 10.87 -17.43 -3.23
N PHE A 315 11.60 -18.31 -2.59
CA PHE A 315 11.62 -19.73 -2.96
C PHE A 315 10.24 -20.35 -2.70
N ASN A 316 9.64 -20.87 -3.76
CA ASN A 316 8.45 -21.70 -3.69
C ASN A 316 8.92 -23.14 -3.91
N GLY A 317 9.03 -23.90 -2.81
CA GLY A 317 9.40 -25.32 -2.83
C GLY A 317 8.45 -26.20 -3.60
#